data_6579b7885ceb63506781cff55ac6c940
#
_entry.id   6579b7885ceb63506781cff55ac6c940
#
_cell.length_a   1.000
_cell.length_b   1.000
_cell.length_c   1.000
_cell.angle_alpha   90.00
_cell.angle_beta   90.00
_cell.angle_gamma   90.00
#
_symmetry.space_group_name_H-M   'P 1'
#
loop_
_entity.id
_entity.type
_entity.pdbx_description
1 polymer ?
#
loop_
_entity_poly.entity_id
_entity_poly.type
_entity_poly.pdbx_seq_one_letter_code
_entity_poly.pdbx_strand_id
1 'polypeptide(L)'
;MPILLPTLLAIETSSELASCALLRGDAVLFRASSGVRTHSQSILPMVQELLAEAGVTLADVDAIAYGSGPGSFTGVRTACGIAQGLAYGANLPVVPVVTLDAMALACHQQHGAQRIVTVLDARMGEVYWAQYDYQDGLQAVLPPALSAPAGVAPQGDVVGCGNGFSAYAEALAALPCAATADVAIMPHAVQVAQLARIAFTAGQFVTAADAQPLYLRNKIAYTSAERLDMQAAKAAAESAQ
;
A
#
# COMPACT_ATOMS: atom_id res chain seq x y z
N MET A 1 12.33 -30.29 -13.65
CA MET A 1 12.66 -29.94 -12.25
C MET A 1 11.46 -29.22 -11.68
N PRO A 2 11.01 -29.51 -10.46
CA PRO A 2 9.97 -28.69 -9.85
C PRO A 2 10.50 -27.22 -9.76
N ILE A 3 9.68 -26.27 -10.21
CA ILE A 3 10.00 -24.84 -10.05
C ILE A 3 9.93 -24.60 -8.54
N LEU A 4 11.06 -24.34 -7.92
CA LEU A 4 11.12 -23.96 -6.51
C LEU A 4 10.55 -22.55 -6.40
N LEU A 5 9.38 -22.41 -5.78
CA LEU A 5 8.77 -21.10 -5.57
C LEU A 5 9.61 -20.32 -4.54
N PRO A 6 9.88 -19.02 -4.78
CA PRO A 6 10.71 -18.23 -3.89
C PRO A 6 10.05 -18.02 -2.52
N THR A 7 10.88 -17.93 -1.49
CA THR A 7 10.50 -17.51 -0.14
C THR A 7 10.65 -15.99 -0.04
N LEU A 8 9.57 -15.26 0.20
CA LEU A 8 9.56 -13.80 0.24
C LEU A 8 9.10 -13.28 1.60
N LEU A 9 9.83 -12.33 2.14
CA LEU A 9 9.42 -11.57 3.32
C LEU A 9 8.90 -10.20 2.88
N ALA A 10 7.65 -9.88 3.18
CA ALA A 10 7.01 -8.63 2.80
C ALA A 10 6.71 -7.75 4.01
N ILE A 11 6.80 -6.42 3.81
CA ILE A 11 6.56 -5.38 4.82
C ILE A 11 5.61 -4.33 4.23
N GLU A 12 4.57 -3.97 4.98
CA GLU A 12 3.64 -2.91 4.61
C GLU A 12 3.35 -2.02 5.82
N THR A 13 3.61 -0.71 5.68
CA THR A 13 3.40 0.29 6.73
C THR A 13 2.90 1.63 6.17
N SER A 14 2.41 1.64 4.92
CA SER A 14 1.99 2.87 4.23
C SER A 14 0.67 3.46 4.75
N SER A 15 -0.06 2.72 5.60
CA SER A 15 -1.34 3.12 6.20
C SER A 15 -1.26 3.12 7.73
N GLU A 16 -2.40 3.11 8.39
CA GLU A 16 -2.52 3.00 9.86
C GLU A 16 -2.23 1.58 10.35
N LEU A 17 -2.30 0.60 9.46
CA LEU A 17 -1.96 -0.80 9.73
C LEU A 17 -0.49 -1.05 9.37
N ALA A 18 0.26 -1.59 10.33
CA ALA A 18 1.58 -2.17 10.08
C ALA A 18 1.42 -3.68 9.92
N SER A 19 1.96 -4.25 8.86
CA SER A 19 1.91 -5.69 8.63
C SER A 19 3.20 -6.22 8.03
N CYS A 20 3.49 -7.49 8.28
CA CYS A 20 4.52 -8.26 7.59
C CYS A 20 3.99 -9.66 7.25
N ALA A 21 4.51 -10.24 6.18
CA ALA A 21 4.12 -11.55 5.70
C ALA A 21 5.34 -12.35 5.21
N LEU A 22 5.35 -13.63 5.46
CA LEU A 22 6.30 -14.60 4.89
C LEU A 22 5.53 -15.52 3.95
N LEU A 23 5.86 -15.43 2.66
CA LEU A 23 5.32 -16.29 1.61
C LEU A 23 6.35 -17.38 1.30
N ARG A 24 5.97 -18.65 1.47
CA ARG A 24 6.81 -19.81 1.16
C ARG A 24 6.01 -20.86 0.42
N GLY A 25 6.31 -21.09 -0.84
CA GLY A 25 5.44 -21.88 -1.71
C GLY A 25 4.06 -21.24 -1.80
N ASP A 26 3.00 -21.97 -1.46
CA ASP A 26 1.62 -21.47 -1.41
C ASP A 26 1.19 -21.06 0.01
N ALA A 27 2.02 -21.28 1.02
CA ALA A 27 1.74 -20.92 2.39
C ALA A 27 2.12 -19.45 2.67
N VAL A 28 1.24 -18.74 3.36
CA VAL A 28 1.47 -17.36 3.82
C VAL A 28 1.27 -17.31 5.32
N LEU A 29 2.30 -16.95 6.05
CA LEU A 29 2.21 -16.52 7.44
C LEU A 29 2.24 -14.99 7.49
N PHE A 30 1.48 -14.38 8.39
CA PHE A 30 1.50 -12.93 8.54
C PHE A 30 1.29 -12.48 9.98
N ARG A 31 1.70 -11.25 10.24
CA ARG A 31 1.41 -10.49 11.46
C ARG A 31 0.96 -9.09 11.08
N ALA A 32 0.03 -8.55 11.87
CA ALA A 32 -0.45 -7.19 11.70
C ALA A 32 -0.64 -6.51 13.06
N SER A 33 -0.43 -5.21 13.11
CA SER A 33 -0.60 -4.39 14.31
C SER A 33 -1.21 -3.05 13.95
N SER A 34 -2.31 -2.71 14.60
CA SER A 34 -2.98 -1.40 14.55
C SER A 34 -2.87 -0.62 15.87
N GLY A 35 -1.94 -0.99 16.72
CA GLY A 35 -1.84 -0.49 18.09
C GLY A 35 -1.09 0.84 18.26
N VAL A 36 -0.96 1.26 19.53
CA VAL A 36 -0.31 2.52 19.99
C VAL A 36 1.19 2.57 19.67
N ARG A 37 1.81 1.44 19.36
CA ARG A 37 3.22 1.40 18.96
C ARG A 37 3.41 1.98 17.58
N THR A 38 4.48 2.74 17.41
CA THR A 38 4.88 3.21 16.07
C THR A 38 5.22 2.02 15.17
N HIS A 39 4.97 2.13 13.86
CA HIS A 39 5.27 1.07 12.90
C HIS A 39 6.73 0.59 12.98
N SER A 40 7.68 1.52 13.19
CA SER A 40 9.10 1.20 13.34
C SER A 40 9.42 0.33 14.56
N GLN A 41 8.59 0.37 15.60
CA GLN A 41 8.77 -0.45 16.81
C GLN A 41 8.13 -1.84 16.70
N SER A 42 7.12 -1.99 15.84
CA SER A 42 6.35 -3.25 15.73
C SER A 42 6.87 -4.18 14.64
N ILE A 43 7.37 -3.66 13.51
CA ILE A 43 7.70 -4.50 12.34
C ILE A 43 8.81 -5.50 12.61
N LEU A 44 9.96 -5.09 13.17
CA LEU A 44 11.08 -6.01 13.38
C LEU A 44 10.74 -7.15 14.35
N PRO A 45 10.07 -6.93 15.51
CA PRO A 45 9.55 -8.01 16.33
C PRO A 45 8.62 -8.96 15.58
N MET A 46 7.66 -8.44 14.80
CA MET A 46 6.75 -9.27 14.01
C MET A 46 7.48 -10.11 12.96
N VAL A 47 8.51 -9.55 12.30
CA VAL A 47 9.36 -10.31 11.37
C VAL A 47 10.10 -11.43 12.09
N GLN A 48 10.67 -11.17 13.27
CA GLN A 48 11.34 -12.22 14.07
C GLN A 48 10.39 -13.34 14.46
N GLU A 49 9.17 -13.01 14.88
CA GLU A 49 8.13 -13.99 15.20
C GLU A 49 7.76 -14.84 13.99
N LEU A 50 7.58 -14.25 12.79
CA LEU A 50 7.26 -14.99 11.57
C LEU A 50 8.37 -15.95 11.16
N LEU A 51 9.61 -15.50 11.18
CA LEU A 51 10.76 -16.35 10.84
C LEU A 51 10.89 -17.51 11.83
N ALA A 52 10.73 -17.25 13.14
CA ALA A 52 10.79 -18.28 14.17
C ALA A 52 9.65 -19.30 14.02
N GLU A 53 8.40 -18.85 13.77
CA GLU A 53 7.25 -19.74 13.54
C GLU A 53 7.43 -20.61 12.31
N ALA A 54 7.97 -20.04 11.23
CA ALA A 54 8.26 -20.78 10.00
C ALA A 54 9.48 -21.72 10.10
N GLY A 55 10.25 -21.64 11.18
CA GLY A 55 11.48 -22.40 11.37
C GLY A 55 12.57 -22.03 10.35
N VAL A 56 12.61 -20.76 9.90
CA VAL A 56 13.57 -20.24 8.92
C VAL A 56 14.32 -19.03 9.47
N THR A 57 15.43 -18.74 8.83
CA THR A 57 16.22 -17.52 9.09
C THR A 57 16.13 -16.57 7.90
N LEU A 58 16.68 -15.36 8.04
CA LEU A 58 16.74 -14.43 6.93
C LEU A 58 17.60 -14.94 5.75
N ALA A 59 18.51 -15.85 6.00
CA ALA A 59 19.32 -16.51 4.96
C ALA A 59 18.52 -17.49 4.07
N ASP A 60 17.35 -17.92 4.52
CA ASP A 60 16.44 -18.79 3.78
C ASP A 60 15.41 -18.01 2.95
N VAL A 61 15.49 -16.69 2.97
CA VAL A 61 14.62 -15.78 2.20
C VAL A 61 15.31 -15.40 0.90
N ASP A 62 14.57 -15.41 -0.22
CA ASP A 62 15.10 -15.08 -1.55
C ASP A 62 15.04 -13.59 -1.88
N ALA A 63 14.05 -12.86 -1.32
CA ALA A 63 13.93 -11.40 -1.48
C ALA A 63 13.10 -10.76 -0.36
N ILE A 64 13.36 -9.46 -0.13
CA ILE A 64 12.55 -8.63 0.75
C ILE A 64 11.61 -7.78 -0.11
N ALA A 65 10.31 -7.89 0.10
CA ALA A 65 9.31 -7.05 -0.54
C ALA A 65 8.83 -5.95 0.40
N TYR A 66 8.40 -4.83 -0.16
CA TYR A 66 7.80 -3.76 0.66
C TYR A 66 6.75 -2.97 -0.13
N GLY A 67 5.73 -2.47 0.58
CA GLY A 67 4.82 -1.49 0.03
C GLY A 67 5.54 -0.17 -0.21
N SER A 68 5.80 0.12 -1.49
CA SER A 68 6.59 1.30 -1.87
C SER A 68 5.80 2.61 -1.77
N GLY A 69 4.47 2.52 -1.57
CA GLY A 69 3.56 3.64 -1.62
C GLY A 69 2.67 3.62 -2.89
N PRO A 70 1.84 4.64 -3.08
CA PRO A 70 1.70 5.85 -2.25
C PRO A 70 1.06 5.56 -0.89
N GLY A 71 1.27 6.48 0.07
CA GLY A 71 0.69 6.36 1.41
C GLY A 71 1.26 7.37 2.41
N SER A 72 1.15 7.05 3.70
CA SER A 72 1.71 7.86 4.78
C SER A 72 3.20 8.11 4.58
N PHE A 73 3.61 9.38 4.63
CA PHE A 73 4.99 9.83 4.44
C PHE A 73 6.01 9.10 5.35
N THR A 74 5.67 8.94 6.62
CA THR A 74 6.50 8.20 7.58
C THR A 74 6.42 6.70 7.30
N GLY A 75 5.22 6.20 7.02
CA GLY A 75 4.98 4.77 6.81
C GLY A 75 5.76 4.20 5.62
N VAL A 76 5.68 4.83 4.43
CA VAL A 76 6.39 4.33 3.25
C VAL A 76 7.92 4.35 3.44
N ARG A 77 8.45 5.33 4.20
CA ARG A 77 9.88 5.35 4.54
C ARG A 77 10.27 4.28 5.55
N THR A 78 9.38 3.99 6.49
CA THR A 78 9.60 2.92 7.47
C THR A 78 9.69 1.57 6.76
N ALA A 79 8.74 1.23 5.88
CA ALA A 79 8.78 -0.01 5.10
C ALA A 79 10.04 -0.10 4.24
N CYS A 80 10.33 0.95 3.47
CA CYS A 80 11.52 1.01 2.61
C CYS A 80 12.82 0.87 3.41
N GLY A 81 13.01 1.65 4.49
CA GLY A 81 14.24 1.61 5.28
C GLY A 81 14.47 0.28 6.00
N ILE A 82 13.40 -0.36 6.50
CA ILE A 82 13.51 -1.70 7.10
C ILE A 82 13.83 -2.74 6.01
N ALA A 83 13.16 -2.68 4.85
CA ALA A 83 13.46 -3.57 3.73
C ALA A 83 14.91 -3.42 3.26
N GLN A 84 15.40 -2.20 3.10
CA GLN A 84 16.79 -1.91 2.79
C GLN A 84 17.76 -2.51 3.82
N GLY A 85 17.51 -2.28 5.12
CA GLY A 85 18.37 -2.76 6.19
C GLY A 85 18.45 -4.28 6.25
N LEU A 86 17.31 -4.99 6.16
CA LEU A 86 17.26 -6.44 6.14
C LEU A 86 17.93 -7.01 4.88
N ALA A 87 17.60 -6.46 3.72
CA ALA A 87 18.15 -6.90 2.44
C ALA A 87 19.66 -6.68 2.35
N TYR A 88 20.15 -5.52 2.80
CA TYR A 88 21.59 -5.23 2.84
C TYR A 88 22.35 -6.19 3.77
N GLY A 89 21.80 -6.42 4.99
CA GLY A 89 22.42 -7.32 5.97
C GLY A 89 22.48 -8.78 5.52
N ALA A 90 21.53 -9.23 4.69
CA ALA A 90 21.45 -10.60 4.19
C ALA A 90 21.89 -10.75 2.71
N ASN A 91 22.34 -9.66 2.07
CA ASN A 91 22.70 -9.61 0.65
C ASN A 91 21.56 -10.11 -0.28
N LEU A 92 20.33 -9.64 -0.03
CA LEU A 92 19.12 -10.01 -0.76
C LEU A 92 18.68 -8.88 -1.70
N PRO A 93 18.00 -9.21 -2.82
CA PRO A 93 17.29 -8.23 -3.63
C PRO A 93 16.04 -7.71 -2.92
N VAL A 94 15.56 -6.54 -3.38
CA VAL A 94 14.38 -5.89 -2.84
C VAL A 94 13.33 -5.73 -3.94
N VAL A 95 12.08 -6.04 -3.62
CA VAL A 95 10.94 -5.92 -4.55
C VAL A 95 10.00 -4.82 -4.08
N PRO A 96 10.00 -3.64 -4.71
CA PRO A 96 9.01 -2.60 -4.43
C PRO A 96 7.66 -3.00 -5.04
N VAL A 97 6.60 -2.89 -4.25
CA VAL A 97 5.22 -3.14 -4.69
C VAL A 97 4.38 -1.89 -4.46
N VAL A 98 3.64 -1.46 -5.46
CA VAL A 98 2.74 -0.32 -5.33
C VAL A 98 1.63 -0.63 -4.33
N THR A 99 1.42 0.24 -3.37
CA THR A 99 0.43 0.04 -2.30
C THR A 99 -0.99 -0.13 -2.83
N LEU A 100 -1.36 0.65 -3.85
CA LEU A 100 -2.69 0.57 -4.47
C LEU A 100 -2.90 -0.74 -5.24
N ASP A 101 -1.82 -1.33 -5.81
CA ASP A 101 -1.87 -2.66 -6.45
C ASP A 101 -2.22 -3.73 -5.42
N ALA A 102 -1.61 -3.66 -4.22
CA ALA A 102 -1.91 -4.59 -3.14
C ALA A 102 -3.38 -4.49 -2.68
N MET A 103 -3.95 -3.28 -2.61
CA MET A 103 -5.37 -3.07 -2.32
C MET A 103 -6.26 -3.64 -3.43
N ALA A 104 -5.92 -3.42 -4.70
CA ALA A 104 -6.69 -3.96 -5.83
C ALA A 104 -6.69 -5.49 -5.83
N LEU A 105 -5.55 -6.11 -5.55
CA LEU A 105 -5.47 -7.58 -5.41
C LEU A 105 -6.34 -8.07 -4.25
N ALA A 106 -6.35 -7.39 -3.11
CA ALA A 106 -7.22 -7.73 -1.97
C ALA A 106 -8.70 -7.63 -2.35
N CYS A 107 -9.10 -6.57 -3.08
CA CYS A 107 -10.47 -6.39 -3.56
C CYS A 107 -10.88 -7.52 -4.52
N HIS A 108 -10.01 -7.89 -5.46
CA HIS A 108 -10.24 -9.04 -6.33
C HIS A 108 -10.43 -10.34 -5.53
N GLN A 109 -9.54 -10.61 -4.57
CA GLN A 109 -9.58 -11.85 -3.77
C GLN A 109 -10.83 -11.96 -2.91
N GLN A 110 -11.33 -10.84 -2.36
CA GLN A 110 -12.49 -10.84 -1.47
C GLN A 110 -13.83 -10.80 -2.23
N HIS A 111 -13.90 -10.11 -3.36
CA HIS A 111 -15.16 -9.83 -4.06
C HIS A 111 -15.24 -10.45 -5.46
N GLY A 112 -14.17 -11.07 -5.96
CA GLY A 112 -14.10 -11.54 -7.34
C GLY A 112 -14.12 -10.41 -8.38
N ALA A 113 -13.88 -9.16 -7.93
CA ALA A 113 -13.97 -7.98 -8.78
C ALA A 113 -12.90 -8.00 -9.86
N GLN A 114 -13.29 -7.78 -11.12
CA GLN A 114 -12.37 -7.74 -12.25
C GLN A 114 -11.97 -6.32 -12.64
N ARG A 115 -12.82 -5.33 -12.34
CA ARG A 115 -12.53 -3.91 -12.58
C ARG A 115 -12.64 -3.18 -11.26
N ILE A 116 -11.54 -2.58 -10.82
CA ILE A 116 -11.37 -2.10 -9.45
C ILE A 116 -10.85 -0.68 -9.47
N VAL A 117 -11.44 0.19 -8.67
CA VAL A 117 -10.87 1.48 -8.31
C VAL A 117 -10.48 1.47 -6.83
N THR A 118 -9.21 1.72 -6.57
CA THR A 118 -8.68 1.87 -5.21
C THR A 118 -8.60 3.34 -4.86
N VAL A 119 -9.10 3.72 -3.67
CA VAL A 119 -9.05 5.12 -3.19
C VAL A 119 -8.56 5.13 -1.74
N LEU A 120 -7.37 5.67 -1.53
CA LEU A 120 -6.73 5.78 -0.23
C LEU A 120 -6.68 7.25 0.22
N ASP A 121 -7.07 7.53 1.45
CA ASP A 121 -6.97 8.89 2.03
C ASP A 121 -5.51 9.36 2.04
N ALA A 122 -5.23 10.42 1.30
CA ALA A 122 -3.91 11.04 1.24
C ALA A 122 -3.75 12.19 2.26
N ARG A 123 -4.76 12.42 3.11
CA ARG A 123 -4.87 13.58 3.99
C ARG A 123 -4.90 14.91 3.21
N MET A 124 -5.09 16.01 3.90
CA MET A 124 -5.03 17.37 3.33
C MET A 124 -6.07 17.63 2.23
N GLY A 125 -7.22 16.94 2.26
CA GLY A 125 -8.28 17.08 1.25
C GLY A 125 -7.99 16.37 -0.07
N GLU A 126 -7.06 15.41 -0.10
CA GLU A 126 -6.66 14.66 -1.30
C GLU A 126 -6.76 13.15 -1.09
N VAL A 127 -6.78 12.43 -2.20
CA VAL A 127 -6.78 10.97 -2.26
C VAL A 127 -5.70 10.46 -3.21
N TYR A 128 -5.08 9.34 -2.85
CA TYR A 128 -4.36 8.50 -3.80
C TYR A 128 -5.35 7.53 -4.41
N TRP A 129 -5.35 7.40 -5.73
CA TRP A 129 -6.25 6.48 -6.40
C TRP A 129 -5.64 5.91 -7.67
N ALA A 130 -6.15 4.75 -8.08
CA ALA A 130 -5.78 4.08 -9.32
C ALA A 130 -6.92 3.19 -9.77
N GLN A 131 -6.95 2.81 -11.05
CA GLN A 131 -7.90 1.83 -11.57
C GLN A 131 -7.17 0.64 -12.18
N TYR A 132 -7.73 -0.53 -11.96
CA TYR A 132 -7.16 -1.80 -12.36
C TYR A 132 -8.19 -2.69 -13.06
N ASP A 133 -7.68 -3.49 -14.02
CA ASP A 133 -8.37 -4.67 -14.55
C ASP A 133 -7.62 -5.92 -14.07
N TYR A 134 -8.38 -6.96 -13.74
CA TYR A 134 -7.88 -8.27 -13.36
C TYR A 134 -8.49 -9.34 -14.28
N GLN A 135 -7.81 -9.68 -15.36
CA GLN A 135 -8.18 -10.78 -16.26
C GLN A 135 -7.18 -11.93 -16.16
N ASP A 136 -5.98 -11.75 -16.64
CA ASP A 136 -4.87 -12.70 -16.55
C ASP A 136 -3.77 -12.21 -15.60
N GLY A 137 -4.18 -11.49 -14.52
CA GLY A 137 -3.33 -10.81 -13.55
C GLY A 137 -3.74 -9.34 -13.42
N LEU A 138 -3.18 -8.66 -12.42
CA LEU A 138 -3.50 -7.26 -12.14
C LEU A 138 -2.81 -6.33 -13.14
N GLN A 139 -3.58 -5.49 -13.82
CA GLN A 139 -3.09 -4.48 -14.76
C GLN A 139 -3.65 -3.11 -14.44
N ALA A 140 -2.79 -2.10 -14.33
CA ALA A 140 -3.23 -0.72 -14.12
C ALA A 140 -3.82 -0.16 -15.43
N VAL A 141 -5.10 0.23 -15.39
CA VAL A 141 -5.82 0.95 -16.47
C VAL A 141 -5.57 2.45 -16.32
N LEU A 142 -5.68 2.96 -15.10
CA LEU A 142 -5.29 4.31 -14.72
C LEU A 142 -4.20 4.19 -13.64
N PRO A 143 -2.99 4.71 -13.91
CA PRO A 143 -1.89 4.58 -12.97
C PRO A 143 -2.15 5.34 -11.67
N PRO A 144 -1.43 5.02 -10.58
CA PRO A 144 -1.52 5.74 -9.33
C PRO A 144 -1.41 7.26 -9.50
N ALA A 145 -2.39 7.99 -8.98
CA ALA A 145 -2.49 9.43 -9.04
C ALA A 145 -2.85 10.02 -7.67
N LEU A 146 -2.51 11.29 -7.49
CA LEU A 146 -2.96 12.13 -6.38
C LEU A 146 -3.89 13.21 -6.93
N SER A 147 -5.08 13.33 -6.35
CA SER A 147 -6.03 14.38 -6.73
C SER A 147 -6.92 14.79 -5.56
N ALA A 148 -7.66 15.89 -5.71
CA ALA A 148 -8.84 16.13 -4.87
C ALA A 148 -9.84 14.98 -5.08
N PRO A 149 -10.68 14.61 -4.08
CA PRO A 149 -11.66 13.55 -4.20
C PRO A 149 -12.59 13.69 -5.41
N ALA A 150 -13.01 14.91 -5.73
CA ALA A 150 -13.84 15.20 -6.90
C ALA A 150 -13.13 14.94 -8.25
N GLY A 151 -11.82 14.75 -8.25
CA GLY A 151 -11.02 14.41 -9.43
C GLY A 151 -10.91 12.90 -9.68
N VAL A 152 -11.47 12.05 -8.82
CA VAL A 152 -11.51 10.61 -9.03
C VAL A 152 -12.51 10.29 -10.13
N ALA A 153 -12.02 9.81 -11.28
CA ALA A 153 -12.83 9.57 -12.47
C ALA A 153 -12.51 8.19 -13.09
N PRO A 154 -13.00 7.10 -12.49
CA PRO A 154 -12.79 5.76 -13.05
C PRO A 154 -13.55 5.58 -14.35
N GLN A 155 -13.06 4.69 -15.21
CA GLN A 155 -13.64 4.38 -16.49
C GLN A 155 -14.58 3.15 -16.38
N GLY A 156 -15.84 3.32 -16.80
CA GLY A 156 -16.86 2.26 -16.83
C GLY A 156 -17.28 1.77 -15.43
N ASP A 157 -17.86 0.58 -15.37
CA ASP A 157 -18.34 0.00 -14.11
C ASP A 157 -17.16 -0.63 -13.35
N VAL A 158 -16.94 -0.19 -12.12
CA VAL A 158 -15.85 -0.64 -11.26
C VAL A 158 -16.35 -0.95 -9.85
N VAL A 159 -15.66 -1.84 -9.14
CA VAL A 159 -15.84 -2.04 -7.70
C VAL A 159 -14.87 -1.11 -6.97
N GLY A 160 -15.39 -0.33 -6.02
CA GLY A 160 -14.59 0.58 -5.20
C GLY A 160 -13.99 -0.09 -3.96
N CYS A 161 -12.78 0.27 -3.56
CA CYS A 161 -12.23 -0.12 -2.27
C CYS A 161 -11.26 0.93 -1.69
N GLY A 162 -11.13 0.90 -0.36
CA GLY A 162 -10.22 1.73 0.40
C GLY A 162 -10.89 2.84 1.22
N ASN A 163 -10.18 3.31 2.23
CA ASN A 163 -10.69 4.26 3.22
C ASN A 163 -10.97 5.68 2.67
N GLY A 164 -10.51 6.01 1.48
CA GLY A 164 -10.83 7.27 0.83
C GLY A 164 -12.34 7.46 0.62
N PHE A 165 -13.09 6.38 0.35
CA PHE A 165 -14.54 6.41 0.20
C PHE A 165 -15.26 6.80 1.51
N SER A 166 -14.74 6.42 2.67
CA SER A 166 -15.30 6.87 3.96
C SER A 166 -14.80 8.25 4.37
N ALA A 167 -13.53 8.56 4.10
CA ALA A 167 -12.95 9.85 4.47
C ALA A 167 -13.56 11.04 3.70
N TYR A 168 -14.00 10.79 2.45
CA TYR A 168 -14.55 11.82 1.56
C TYR A 168 -15.89 11.38 0.93
N ALA A 169 -16.77 10.80 1.75
CA ALA A 169 -18.03 10.18 1.29
C ALA A 169 -18.89 11.14 0.45
N GLU A 170 -19.05 12.40 0.88
CA GLU A 170 -19.85 13.40 0.16
C GLU A 170 -19.26 13.73 -1.22
N ALA A 171 -17.94 13.93 -1.29
CA ALA A 171 -17.28 14.28 -2.53
C ALA A 171 -17.23 13.13 -3.55
N LEU A 172 -17.25 11.88 -3.07
CA LEU A 172 -17.23 10.68 -3.90
C LEU A 172 -18.63 10.10 -4.16
N ALA A 173 -19.70 10.65 -3.56
CA ALA A 173 -21.06 10.13 -3.64
C ALA A 173 -21.61 10.02 -5.09
N ALA A 174 -21.11 10.83 -6.01
CA ALA A 174 -21.49 10.79 -7.42
C ALA A 174 -20.92 9.56 -8.18
N LEU A 175 -19.94 8.86 -7.63
CA LEU A 175 -19.39 7.65 -8.24
C LEU A 175 -20.36 6.47 -8.03
N PRO A 176 -20.75 5.74 -9.08
CA PRO A 176 -21.69 4.60 -8.95
C PRO A 176 -21.22 3.54 -7.95
N CYS A 177 -19.90 3.33 -7.83
CA CYS A 177 -19.30 2.36 -6.91
C CYS A 177 -19.23 2.84 -5.46
N ALA A 178 -19.48 4.12 -5.15
CA ALA A 178 -19.24 4.68 -3.81
C ALA A 178 -20.14 4.04 -2.74
N ALA A 179 -21.40 3.76 -3.06
CA ALA A 179 -22.36 3.18 -2.10
C ALA A 179 -22.04 1.73 -1.72
N THR A 180 -21.28 1.01 -2.55
CA THR A 180 -20.93 -0.41 -2.35
C THR A 180 -19.42 -0.61 -2.13
N ALA A 181 -18.65 0.47 -2.02
CA ALA A 181 -17.21 0.40 -1.86
C ALA A 181 -16.83 -0.27 -0.52
N ASP A 182 -15.89 -1.20 -0.56
CA ASP A 182 -15.34 -1.81 0.64
C ASP A 182 -14.26 -0.92 1.24
N VAL A 183 -14.65 -0.12 2.23
CA VAL A 183 -13.78 0.83 2.92
C VAL A 183 -12.79 0.16 3.90
N ALA A 184 -12.98 -1.13 4.20
CA ALA A 184 -12.12 -1.88 5.11
C ALA A 184 -10.88 -2.46 4.41
N ILE A 185 -10.88 -2.51 3.08
CA ILE A 185 -9.71 -2.95 2.31
C ILE A 185 -8.61 -1.88 2.42
N MET A 186 -7.57 -2.25 3.14
CA MET A 186 -6.38 -1.44 3.37
C MET A 186 -5.14 -2.16 2.86
N PRO A 187 -4.03 -1.45 2.62
CA PRO A 187 -2.76 -2.07 2.24
C PRO A 187 -2.33 -3.14 3.24
N HIS A 188 -1.92 -4.31 2.75
CA HIS A 188 -1.53 -5.41 3.62
C HIS A 188 -0.35 -6.21 3.02
N ALA A 189 0.57 -6.66 3.88
CA ALA A 189 1.79 -7.36 3.48
C ALA A 189 1.54 -8.71 2.77
N VAL A 190 0.40 -9.35 2.97
CA VAL A 190 0.03 -10.59 2.26
C VAL A 190 -0.05 -10.34 0.76
N GLN A 191 -0.77 -9.32 0.33
CA GLN A 191 -0.90 -8.96 -1.09
C GLN A 191 0.41 -8.41 -1.65
N VAL A 192 1.18 -7.67 -0.83
CA VAL A 192 2.54 -7.24 -1.20
C VAL A 192 3.42 -8.47 -1.50
N ALA A 193 3.41 -9.52 -0.65
CA ALA A 193 4.17 -10.74 -0.88
C ALA A 193 3.75 -11.47 -2.17
N GLN A 194 2.45 -11.55 -2.43
CA GLN A 194 1.89 -12.23 -3.60
C GLN A 194 2.28 -11.51 -4.91
N LEU A 195 2.16 -10.19 -4.96
CA LEU A 195 2.57 -9.39 -6.12
C LEU A 195 4.10 -9.40 -6.29
N ALA A 196 4.83 -9.34 -5.18
CA ALA A 196 6.28 -9.44 -5.21
C ALA A 196 6.78 -10.77 -5.77
N ARG A 197 6.07 -11.89 -5.53
CA ARG A 197 6.42 -13.18 -6.13
C ARG A 197 6.36 -13.13 -7.66
N ILE A 198 5.33 -12.49 -8.21
CA ILE A 198 5.17 -12.31 -9.64
C ILE A 198 6.32 -11.46 -10.20
N ALA A 199 6.57 -10.31 -9.57
CA ALA A 199 7.63 -9.39 -9.98
C ALA A 199 9.02 -10.04 -9.86
N PHE A 200 9.31 -10.72 -8.75
CA PHE A 200 10.59 -11.41 -8.53
C PHE A 200 10.83 -12.50 -9.56
N THR A 201 9.81 -13.31 -9.86
CA THR A 201 9.91 -14.38 -10.88
C THR A 201 10.14 -13.80 -12.29
N ALA A 202 9.62 -12.60 -12.56
CA ALA A 202 9.86 -11.84 -13.80
C ALA A 202 11.21 -11.09 -13.82
N GLY A 203 12.04 -11.21 -12.77
CA GLY A 203 13.32 -10.50 -12.66
C GLY A 203 13.19 -9.02 -12.31
N GLN A 204 12.01 -8.58 -11.83
CA GLN A 204 11.72 -7.19 -11.47
C GLN A 204 12.02 -6.96 -9.98
N PHE A 205 13.26 -6.67 -9.69
CA PHE A 205 13.74 -6.32 -8.35
C PHE A 205 14.91 -5.34 -8.45
N VAL A 206 15.24 -4.72 -7.35
CA VAL A 206 16.32 -3.74 -7.24
C VAL A 206 17.32 -4.16 -6.15
N THR A 207 18.47 -3.50 -6.10
CA THR A 207 19.38 -3.66 -4.95
C THR A 207 18.83 -2.95 -3.71
N ALA A 208 19.29 -3.32 -2.54
CA ALA A 208 18.92 -2.63 -1.31
C ALA A 208 19.20 -1.12 -1.36
N ALA A 209 20.28 -0.71 -2.04
CA ALA A 209 20.66 0.71 -2.17
C ALA A 209 19.72 1.49 -3.11
N ASP A 210 19.12 0.82 -4.10
CA ASP A 210 18.26 1.45 -5.12
C ASP A 210 16.78 1.43 -4.72
N ALA A 211 16.41 0.76 -3.61
CA ALA A 211 15.04 0.74 -3.13
C ALA A 211 14.59 2.14 -2.69
N GLN A 212 13.48 2.62 -3.24
CA GLN A 212 12.96 3.96 -2.96
C GLN A 212 11.43 3.96 -2.83
N PRO A 213 10.85 4.83 -1.96
CA PRO A 213 9.42 5.04 -1.92
C PRO A 213 8.89 5.70 -3.20
N LEU A 214 7.67 5.34 -3.59
CA LEU A 214 6.92 6.01 -4.65
C LEU A 214 6.27 7.28 -4.08
N TYR A 215 6.77 8.44 -4.48
CA TYR A 215 6.21 9.72 -4.09
C TYR A 215 5.34 10.29 -5.21
N LEU A 216 4.03 10.41 -4.95
CA LEU A 216 3.10 11.10 -5.85
C LEU A 216 2.87 12.56 -5.43
N ARG A 217 3.13 12.87 -4.16
CA ARG A 217 3.01 14.24 -3.65
C ARG A 217 4.37 14.93 -3.64
N ASN A 218 4.52 15.97 -4.46
CA ASN A 218 5.72 16.80 -4.50
C ASN A 218 5.79 17.78 -3.32
N LYS A 219 4.62 18.14 -2.75
CA LYS A 219 4.52 19.10 -1.63
C LYS A 219 4.16 18.35 -0.34
N ILE A 220 5.12 18.27 0.58
CA ILE A 220 5.01 17.45 1.80
C ILE A 220 4.25 18.17 2.92
N ALA A 221 4.29 19.50 2.98
CA ALA A 221 3.65 20.30 4.01
C ALA A 221 3.27 21.70 3.48
N TYR A 222 2.21 22.26 4.03
CA TYR A 222 1.91 23.68 3.84
C TYR A 222 2.92 24.53 4.57
N THR A 223 3.32 25.63 3.98
CA THR A 223 4.09 26.68 4.66
C THR A 223 3.25 27.31 5.77
N SER A 224 3.87 28.02 6.70
CA SER A 224 3.14 28.71 7.76
C SER A 224 2.14 29.75 7.20
N ALA A 225 2.48 30.41 6.10
CA ALA A 225 1.60 31.35 5.42
C ALA A 225 0.35 30.65 4.86
N GLU A 226 0.52 29.56 4.13
CA GLU A 226 -0.59 28.76 3.56
C GLU A 226 -1.52 28.17 4.63
N ARG A 227 -0.97 27.78 5.81
CA ARG A 227 -1.80 27.33 6.94
C ARG A 227 -2.67 28.45 7.49
N LEU A 228 -2.12 29.66 7.58
CA LEU A 228 -2.88 30.84 8.02
C LEU A 228 -3.97 31.19 7.02
N ASP A 229 -3.68 31.15 5.72
CA ASP A 229 -4.67 31.38 4.66
C ASP A 229 -5.81 30.37 4.69
N MET A 230 -5.48 29.07 4.86
CA MET A 230 -6.49 28.02 5.00
C MET A 230 -7.35 28.17 6.26
N GLN A 231 -6.75 28.57 7.39
CA GLN A 231 -7.50 28.85 8.62
C GLN A 231 -8.43 30.04 8.47
N ALA A 232 -7.95 31.09 7.82
CA ALA A 232 -8.77 32.28 7.52
C ALA A 232 -9.95 31.95 6.59
N ALA A 233 -9.71 31.17 5.53
CA ALA A 233 -10.74 30.70 4.62
C ALA A 233 -11.80 29.83 5.31
N LYS A 234 -11.38 28.94 6.21
CA LYS A 234 -12.29 28.10 7.01
C LYS A 234 -13.13 28.93 7.96
N ALA A 235 -12.52 29.87 8.68
CA ALA A 235 -13.24 30.77 9.59
C ALA A 235 -14.26 31.65 8.85
N ALA A 236 -13.91 32.13 7.63
CA ALA A 236 -14.82 32.88 6.78
C ALA A 236 -16.02 32.04 6.32
N ALA A 237 -15.82 30.76 5.98
CA ALA A 237 -16.89 29.85 5.58
C ALA A 237 -17.84 29.53 6.76
N GLU A 238 -17.29 29.33 7.97
CA GLU A 238 -18.07 29.07 9.19
C GLU A 238 -18.88 30.32 9.65
N SER A 239 -18.40 31.53 9.35
CA SER A 239 -19.12 32.77 9.69
C SER A 239 -20.20 33.17 8.66
N ALA A 240 -20.27 32.49 7.51
CA ALA A 240 -21.26 32.73 6.45
C ALA A 240 -22.46 31.78 6.50
N GLN A 241 -22.48 30.84 7.47
CA GLN A 241 -23.62 29.95 7.82
C GLN A 241 -24.38 30.46 9.01
#